data_7aea35d0a2801da886a9a41377a70e33
#
_entry.id   7aea35d0a2801da886a9a41377a70e33
#
_cell.length_a   1.000
_cell.length_b   1.000
_cell.length_c   1.000
_cell.angle_alpha   90.00
_cell.angle_beta   90.00
_cell.angle_gamma   90.00
#
_symmetry.space_group_name_H-M   'P 1'
#
loop_
_entity.id
_entity.type
_entity.pdbx_description
1 polymer ?
#
loop_
_entity_poly.entity_id
_entity_poly.type
_entity_poly.pdbx_seq_one_letter_code
_entity_poly.pdbx_strand_id
1 'polypeptide(L)'
;FYKSVLPKISQTEQEAIDAGSVWWDGEIFSGNPDWDILRKNPKPTFSKEEQAFLDGPVNEICEMTNEWQASHIDHDLPQEVWDFVKAKGFFGMIIPKKYGGLEFAPLAVATVMSKIMSRSGHLNSIIGVPNSLGPAELLLHYGTPEQRNDLLPKLASGEEIPCFALTGPHAGSDAAAM
;
A
#
# COMPACT_ATOMS: atom_id res chain seq x y z
N PHE A 1 -35.10 -7.42 15.05
CA PHE A 1 -34.83 -6.02 14.71
C PHE A 1 -33.59 -5.89 13.82
N TYR A 2 -32.41 -6.32 14.26
CA TYR A 2 -31.18 -6.15 13.45
C TYR A 2 -31.27 -6.78 12.05
N LYS A 3 -31.82 -7.99 11.92
CA LYS A 3 -32.01 -8.66 10.61
C LYS A 3 -32.90 -7.91 9.63
N SER A 4 -33.76 -7.00 10.10
CA SER A 4 -34.67 -6.21 9.25
C SER A 4 -34.12 -4.84 8.89
N VAL A 5 -33.02 -4.41 9.53
CA VAL A 5 -32.41 -3.07 9.35
C VAL A 5 -31.09 -3.15 8.59
N LEU A 6 -30.36 -4.28 8.71
CA LEU A 6 -29.12 -4.45 7.99
C LEU A 6 -29.36 -4.67 6.48
N PRO A 7 -28.56 -4.03 5.61
CA PRO A 7 -28.62 -4.29 4.19
C PRO A 7 -28.36 -5.77 3.91
N LYS A 8 -28.97 -6.30 2.87
CA LYS A 8 -28.69 -7.67 2.45
C LYS A 8 -27.25 -7.76 1.95
N ILE A 9 -26.53 -8.76 2.42
CA ILE A 9 -25.19 -9.09 1.91
C ILE A 9 -25.32 -9.41 0.41
N SER A 10 -24.49 -8.81 -0.42
CA SER A 10 -24.42 -9.10 -1.83
C SER A 10 -23.84 -10.51 -2.08
N GLN A 11 -24.07 -11.04 -3.27
CA GLN A 11 -23.51 -12.35 -3.64
C GLN A 11 -21.97 -12.35 -3.51
N THR A 12 -21.31 -11.31 -3.96
CA THR A 12 -19.83 -11.18 -3.88
C THR A 12 -19.34 -11.14 -2.43
N GLU A 13 -20.04 -10.44 -1.55
CA GLU A 13 -19.71 -10.42 -0.13
C GLU A 13 -19.92 -11.79 0.50
N GLN A 14 -20.99 -12.50 0.14
CA GLN A 14 -21.23 -13.85 0.62
C GLN A 14 -20.17 -14.83 0.13
N GLU A 15 -19.77 -14.75 -1.15
CA GLU A 15 -18.69 -15.55 -1.71
C GLU A 15 -17.35 -15.28 -1.02
N ALA A 16 -17.05 -14.01 -0.68
CA ALA A 16 -15.86 -13.64 0.07
C ALA A 16 -15.88 -14.22 1.51
N ILE A 17 -17.04 -14.18 2.17
CA ILE A 17 -17.23 -14.76 3.50
C ILE A 17 -17.09 -16.29 3.44
N ASP A 18 -17.70 -16.93 2.44
CA ASP A 18 -17.70 -18.39 2.29
C ASP A 18 -16.32 -18.93 1.85
N ALA A 19 -15.56 -18.17 1.08
CA ALA A 19 -14.19 -18.49 0.67
C ALA A 19 -13.16 -18.20 1.77
N GLY A 20 -13.49 -17.34 2.72
CA GLY A 20 -12.56 -16.80 3.71
C GLY A 20 -12.13 -17.82 4.75
N SER A 21 -10.86 -18.21 4.70
CA SER A 21 -10.16 -18.58 5.90
C SER A 21 -9.80 -17.30 6.64
N VAL A 22 -10.57 -16.95 7.65
CA VAL A 22 -10.20 -15.85 8.56
C VAL A 22 -9.06 -16.37 9.41
N TRP A 23 -7.88 -15.76 9.25
CA TRP A 23 -6.71 -16.11 10.05
C TRP A 23 -6.92 -15.66 11.51
N TRP A 24 -5.86 -15.40 12.23
CA TRP A 24 -5.91 -15.02 13.64
C TRP A 24 -6.77 -13.76 13.92
N ASP A 25 -6.98 -12.91 12.92
CA ASP A 25 -7.87 -11.75 13.02
C ASP A 25 -9.29 -12.12 13.49
N GLY A 26 -9.77 -13.30 13.09
CA GLY A 26 -11.06 -13.82 13.55
C GLY A 26 -11.12 -14.06 15.06
N GLU A 27 -10.01 -14.39 15.68
CA GLU A 27 -9.91 -14.61 17.12
C GLU A 27 -10.23 -13.33 17.93
N ILE A 28 -9.86 -12.16 17.40
CA ILE A 28 -10.14 -10.86 18.04
C ILE A 28 -11.65 -10.67 18.21
N PHE A 29 -12.42 -11.06 17.18
CA PHE A 29 -13.87 -10.92 17.18
C PHE A 29 -14.61 -11.96 18.04
N SER A 30 -13.90 -13.01 18.48
CA SER A 30 -14.48 -14.00 19.41
C SER A 30 -14.73 -13.44 20.81
N GLY A 31 -14.10 -12.33 21.17
CA GLY A 31 -14.08 -11.75 22.50
C GLY A 31 -13.16 -12.48 23.51
N ASN A 32 -12.56 -13.60 23.09
CA ASN A 32 -11.58 -14.36 23.88
C ASN A 32 -10.53 -14.97 22.95
N PRO A 33 -9.63 -14.15 22.37
CA PRO A 33 -8.69 -14.60 21.36
C PRO A 33 -7.66 -15.58 21.90
N ASP A 34 -7.36 -16.63 21.13
CA ASP A 34 -6.28 -17.57 21.43
C ASP A 34 -4.93 -16.97 21.02
N TRP A 35 -4.25 -16.37 21.99
CA TRP A 35 -2.92 -15.78 21.82
C TRP A 35 -1.84 -16.80 21.52
N ASP A 36 -2.03 -18.06 21.82
CA ASP A 36 -1.04 -19.10 21.55
C ASP A 36 -0.96 -19.44 20.05
N ILE A 37 -2.07 -19.30 19.32
CA ILE A 37 -2.07 -19.41 17.87
C ILE A 37 -1.13 -18.35 17.29
N LEU A 38 -1.26 -17.09 17.73
CA LEU A 38 -0.40 -16.00 17.25
C LEU A 38 1.08 -16.21 17.63
N ARG A 39 1.36 -16.62 18.87
CA ARG A 39 2.72 -16.84 19.38
C ARG A 39 3.44 -18.00 18.68
N LYS A 40 2.71 -19.02 18.24
CA LYS A 40 3.26 -20.18 17.54
C LYS A 40 3.62 -19.90 16.09
N ASN A 41 3.10 -18.80 15.52
CA ASN A 41 3.48 -18.43 14.18
C ASN A 41 4.94 -17.97 14.13
N PRO A 42 5.70 -18.40 13.11
CA PRO A 42 7.06 -17.93 12.93
C PRO A 42 7.06 -16.41 12.78
N LYS A 43 7.98 -15.75 13.48
CA LYS A 43 8.16 -14.30 13.28
C LYS A 43 8.59 -14.07 11.84
N PRO A 44 7.91 -13.20 11.11
CA PRO A 44 8.31 -12.87 9.76
C PRO A 44 9.69 -12.20 9.78
N THR A 45 10.50 -12.52 8.79
CA THR A 45 11.86 -11.98 8.63
C THR A 45 11.94 -11.25 7.31
N PHE A 46 12.73 -10.19 7.28
CA PHE A 46 13.04 -9.46 6.06
C PHE A 46 14.21 -10.14 5.33
N SER A 47 14.21 -10.05 4.02
CA SER A 47 15.42 -10.30 3.22
C SER A 47 16.51 -9.27 3.56
N LYS A 48 17.75 -9.55 3.17
CA LYS A 48 18.84 -8.59 3.39
C LYS A 48 18.60 -7.26 2.66
N GLU A 49 17.97 -7.30 1.49
CA GLU A 49 17.66 -6.10 0.71
C GLU A 49 16.57 -5.27 1.38
N GLU A 50 15.50 -5.91 1.85
CA GLU A 50 14.41 -5.26 2.57
C GLU A 50 14.92 -4.63 3.88
N GLN A 51 15.75 -5.34 4.64
CA GLN A 51 16.33 -4.80 5.87
C GLN A 51 17.25 -3.61 5.56
N ALA A 52 18.10 -3.72 4.55
CA ALA A 52 18.98 -2.62 4.14
C ALA A 52 18.19 -1.38 3.68
N PHE A 53 17.05 -1.58 3.01
CA PHE A 53 16.18 -0.49 2.60
C PHE A 53 15.53 0.20 3.82
N LEU A 54 15.08 -0.59 4.81
CA LEU A 54 14.51 -0.07 6.07
C LEU A 54 15.54 0.71 6.89
N ASP A 55 16.79 0.24 6.93
CA ASP A 55 17.85 0.83 7.76
C ASP A 55 18.55 2.01 7.07
N GLY A 56 18.53 2.06 5.76
CA GLY A 56 19.11 3.15 4.94
C GLY A 56 18.04 4.10 4.41
N PRO A 57 17.53 3.88 3.18
CA PRO A 57 16.64 4.81 2.48
C PRO A 57 15.43 5.28 3.27
N VAL A 58 14.80 4.39 4.06
CA VAL A 58 13.62 4.77 4.86
C VAL A 58 13.99 5.68 6.03
N ASN A 59 15.14 5.49 6.66
CA ASN A 59 15.61 6.43 7.68
C ASN A 59 15.95 7.79 7.06
N GLU A 60 16.69 7.78 5.96
CA GLU A 60 17.13 8.97 5.25
C GLU A 60 15.95 9.84 4.84
N ILE A 61 14.92 9.26 4.21
CA ILE A 61 13.75 10.03 3.78
C ILE A 61 12.96 10.58 4.96
N CYS A 62 12.89 9.85 6.08
CA CYS A 62 12.27 10.35 7.30
C CYS A 62 13.01 11.56 7.90
N GLU A 63 14.33 11.60 7.77
CA GLU A 63 15.16 12.73 8.21
C GLU A 63 15.03 13.94 7.26
N MET A 64 14.96 13.68 5.93
CA MET A 64 14.79 14.73 4.93
C MET A 64 13.43 15.43 4.99
N THR A 65 12.41 14.77 5.50
CA THR A 65 11.03 15.27 5.41
C THR A 65 10.65 16.14 6.61
N ASN A 66 10.26 17.37 6.32
CA ASN A 66 9.62 18.28 7.27
C ASN A 66 8.11 18.30 7.00
N GLU A 67 7.35 17.54 7.82
CA GLU A 67 5.89 17.41 7.64
C GLU A 67 5.16 18.76 7.72
N TRP A 68 5.55 19.62 8.66
CA TRP A 68 4.90 20.92 8.80
C TRP A 68 5.11 21.79 7.57
N GLN A 69 6.33 21.85 7.07
CA GLN A 69 6.67 22.61 5.88
C GLN A 69 5.89 22.10 4.66
N ALA A 70 5.94 20.77 4.42
CA ALA A 70 5.27 20.15 3.28
C ALA A 70 3.75 20.31 3.33
N SER A 71 3.13 20.10 4.50
CA SER A 71 1.66 20.06 4.60
C SER A 71 1.00 21.44 4.76
N HIS A 72 1.70 22.42 5.38
CA HIS A 72 1.07 23.69 5.78
C HIS A 72 1.63 24.91 5.05
N ILE A 73 2.83 24.82 4.51
CA ILE A 73 3.49 25.97 3.86
C ILE A 73 3.57 25.78 2.34
N ASP A 74 4.27 24.71 1.91
CA ASP A 74 4.56 24.49 0.50
C ASP A 74 3.43 23.72 -0.22
N HIS A 75 2.64 22.95 0.54
CA HIS A 75 1.61 22.04 0.04
C HIS A 75 2.15 21.01 -0.96
N ASP A 76 3.44 20.73 -0.89
CA ASP A 76 4.16 19.75 -1.69
C ASP A 76 5.46 19.33 -0.98
N LEU A 77 6.08 18.26 -1.47
CA LEU A 77 7.41 17.85 -1.03
C LEU A 77 8.48 18.69 -1.73
N PRO A 78 9.60 19.00 -1.05
CA PRO A 78 10.77 19.60 -1.70
C PRO A 78 11.27 18.72 -2.85
N GLN A 79 11.82 19.35 -3.91
CA GLN A 79 12.31 18.65 -5.10
C GLN A 79 13.35 17.56 -4.75
N GLU A 80 14.21 17.82 -3.79
CA GLU A 80 15.21 16.86 -3.31
C GLU A 80 14.58 15.59 -2.72
N VAL A 81 13.41 15.70 -2.06
CA VAL A 81 12.66 14.56 -1.51
C VAL A 81 12.01 13.78 -2.66
N TRP A 82 11.43 14.46 -3.65
CA TRP A 82 10.92 13.82 -4.86
C TRP A 82 11.99 13.04 -5.61
N ASP A 83 13.17 13.65 -5.82
CA ASP A 83 14.30 13.02 -6.49
C ASP A 83 14.79 11.80 -5.72
N PHE A 84 14.85 11.88 -4.40
CA PHE A 84 15.25 10.78 -3.54
C PHE A 84 14.23 9.61 -3.60
N VAL A 85 12.93 9.89 -3.51
CA VAL A 85 11.86 8.89 -3.61
C VAL A 85 11.98 8.10 -4.92
N LYS A 86 12.19 8.81 -6.05
CA LYS A 86 12.38 8.21 -7.36
C LYS A 86 13.68 7.42 -7.44
N ALA A 87 14.79 8.02 -7.06
CA ALA A 87 16.11 7.40 -7.15
C ALA A 87 16.27 6.13 -6.31
N LYS A 88 15.57 6.07 -5.16
CA LYS A 88 15.61 4.89 -4.27
C LYS A 88 14.51 3.87 -4.58
N GLY A 89 13.62 4.14 -5.53
CA GLY A 89 12.61 3.18 -6.00
C GLY A 89 11.40 3.01 -5.07
N PHE A 90 11.07 3.99 -4.25
CA PHE A 90 9.92 3.93 -3.34
C PHE A 90 8.60 3.71 -4.07
N PHE A 91 8.46 4.15 -5.32
CA PHE A 91 7.25 3.93 -6.10
C PHE A 91 7.10 2.50 -6.62
N GLY A 92 8.21 1.76 -6.71
CA GLY A 92 8.26 0.42 -7.28
C GLY A 92 8.41 -0.70 -6.24
N MET A 93 8.07 -0.49 -4.96
CA MET A 93 8.31 -1.49 -3.93
C MET A 93 7.62 -2.84 -4.22
N ILE A 94 6.37 -2.82 -4.73
CA ILE A 94 5.62 -4.04 -5.09
C ILE A 94 5.91 -4.54 -6.49
N ILE A 95 6.53 -3.73 -7.36
CA ILE A 95 6.76 -4.07 -8.76
C ILE A 95 7.93 -5.05 -8.86
N PRO A 96 7.80 -6.15 -9.64
CA PRO A 96 8.87 -7.10 -9.82
C PRO A 96 10.17 -6.48 -10.39
N LYS A 97 11.31 -7.02 -9.97
CA LYS A 97 12.64 -6.59 -10.42
C LYS A 97 12.82 -6.57 -11.92
N LYS A 98 12.19 -7.51 -12.64
CA LYS A 98 12.21 -7.56 -14.12
C LYS A 98 11.63 -6.32 -14.81
N TYR A 99 10.83 -5.54 -14.09
CA TYR A 99 10.26 -4.27 -14.54
C TYR A 99 10.91 -3.06 -13.85
N GLY A 100 12.02 -3.27 -13.14
CA GLY A 100 12.76 -2.20 -12.47
C GLY A 100 12.28 -1.87 -11.05
N GLY A 101 11.36 -2.64 -10.49
CA GLY A 101 10.90 -2.49 -9.11
C GLY A 101 11.79 -3.21 -8.09
N LEU A 102 11.39 -3.16 -6.82
CA LEU A 102 12.12 -3.75 -5.70
C LEU A 102 11.66 -5.17 -5.34
N GLU A 103 10.45 -5.55 -5.76
CA GLU A 103 9.85 -6.87 -5.50
C GLU A 103 9.81 -7.24 -4.01
N PHE A 104 9.48 -6.28 -3.17
CA PHE A 104 9.42 -6.48 -1.72
C PHE A 104 8.18 -7.27 -1.30
N ALA A 105 8.34 -8.09 -0.28
CA ALA A 105 7.24 -8.79 0.34
C ALA A 105 6.22 -7.83 0.99
N PRO A 106 4.93 -8.18 1.05
CA PRO A 106 3.90 -7.31 1.64
C PRO A 106 4.23 -6.82 3.05
N LEU A 107 4.88 -7.64 3.86
CA LEU A 107 5.30 -7.24 5.21
C LEU A 107 6.35 -6.12 5.17
N ALA A 108 7.33 -6.21 4.26
CA ALA A 108 8.36 -5.18 4.12
C ALA A 108 7.72 -3.85 3.69
N VAL A 109 6.83 -3.89 2.70
CA VAL A 109 6.08 -2.71 2.25
C VAL A 109 5.28 -2.10 3.40
N ALA A 110 4.51 -2.91 4.13
CA ALA A 110 3.72 -2.46 5.28
C ALA A 110 4.61 -1.84 6.38
N THR A 111 5.79 -2.41 6.63
CA THR A 111 6.73 -1.88 7.63
C THR A 111 7.33 -0.55 7.17
N VAL A 112 7.72 -0.43 5.91
CA VAL A 112 8.19 0.83 5.31
C VAL A 112 7.11 1.90 5.44
N MET A 113 5.87 1.59 5.04
CA MET A 113 4.75 2.52 5.11
C MET A 113 4.44 2.94 6.54
N SER A 114 4.44 2.02 7.50
CA SER A 114 4.23 2.32 8.93
C SER A 114 5.28 3.27 9.47
N LYS A 115 6.54 3.08 9.10
CA LYS A 115 7.65 3.94 9.52
C LYS A 115 7.55 5.34 8.92
N ILE A 116 7.27 5.43 7.63
CA ILE A 116 7.05 6.71 6.93
C ILE A 116 5.86 7.45 7.53
N MET A 117 4.72 6.76 7.75
CA MET A 117 3.51 7.35 8.32
C MET A 117 3.75 7.91 9.72
N SER A 118 4.61 7.28 10.52
CA SER A 118 4.96 7.78 11.85
C SER A 118 5.68 9.14 11.80
N ARG A 119 6.23 9.51 10.64
CA ARG A 119 6.98 10.75 10.42
C ARG A 119 6.20 11.76 9.60
N SER A 120 5.56 11.33 8.51
CA SER A 120 4.87 12.20 7.55
C SER A 120 3.69 11.51 6.90
N GLY A 121 2.48 12.04 7.15
CA GLY A 121 1.26 11.61 6.49
C GLY A 121 1.23 12.01 5.02
N HIS A 122 1.81 13.15 4.67
CA HIS A 122 1.92 13.65 3.31
C HIS A 122 2.78 12.69 2.46
N LEU A 123 4.00 12.42 2.91
CA LEU A 123 4.91 11.49 2.24
C LEU A 123 4.31 10.09 2.13
N ASN A 124 3.66 9.62 3.19
CA ASN A 124 2.99 8.32 3.19
C ASN A 124 1.91 8.22 2.10
N SER A 125 1.12 9.26 1.90
CA SER A 125 0.09 9.27 0.86
C SER A 125 0.69 9.21 -0.55
N ILE A 126 1.77 9.95 -0.79
CA ILE A 126 2.46 9.97 -2.08
C ILE A 126 3.05 8.58 -2.43
N ILE A 127 3.71 7.93 -1.49
CA ILE A 127 4.33 6.61 -1.70
C ILE A 127 3.29 5.48 -1.61
N GLY A 128 2.28 5.64 -0.77
CA GLY A 128 1.30 4.60 -0.48
C GLY A 128 0.38 4.29 -1.65
N VAL A 129 -0.09 5.29 -2.36
CA VAL A 129 -1.00 5.10 -3.50
C VAL A 129 -0.37 4.20 -4.58
N PRO A 130 0.86 4.45 -5.08
CA PRO A 130 1.51 3.57 -6.04
C PRO A 130 1.68 2.12 -5.57
N ASN A 131 1.94 1.92 -4.28
CA ASN A 131 2.26 0.61 -3.69
C ASN A 131 1.07 -0.13 -3.06
N SER A 132 -0.14 0.40 -3.11
CA SER A 132 -1.32 -0.25 -2.54
C SER A 132 -2.51 -0.25 -3.49
N LEU A 133 -3.04 0.92 -3.81
CA LEU A 133 -4.22 1.10 -4.66
C LEU A 133 -3.86 1.50 -6.10
N GLY A 134 -2.57 1.59 -6.40
CA GLY A 134 -2.09 1.99 -7.71
C GLY A 134 -2.31 0.91 -8.79
N PRO A 135 -2.19 1.28 -10.07
CA PRO A 135 -2.45 0.40 -11.18
C PRO A 135 -1.44 -0.74 -11.32
N ALA A 136 -0.29 -0.69 -10.63
CA ALA A 136 0.74 -1.71 -10.74
C ALA A 136 0.22 -3.11 -10.39
N GLU A 137 -0.53 -3.26 -9.30
CA GLU A 137 -1.14 -4.53 -8.88
C GLU A 137 -2.14 -5.04 -9.93
N LEU A 138 -3.00 -4.17 -10.43
CA LEU A 138 -3.95 -4.52 -11.48
C LEU A 138 -3.26 -4.93 -12.79
N LEU A 139 -2.22 -4.21 -13.19
CA LEU A 139 -1.42 -4.55 -14.37
C LEU A 139 -0.71 -5.89 -14.22
N LEU A 140 -0.18 -6.20 -13.04
CA LEU A 140 0.48 -7.48 -12.77
C LEU A 140 -0.49 -8.67 -12.91
N HIS A 141 -1.72 -8.51 -12.45
CA HIS A 141 -2.71 -9.59 -12.50
C HIS A 141 -3.49 -9.64 -13.81
N TYR A 142 -3.89 -8.52 -14.37
CA TYR A 142 -4.87 -8.43 -15.46
C TYR A 142 -4.34 -7.73 -16.72
N GLY A 143 -3.20 -7.05 -16.66
CA GLY A 143 -2.62 -6.34 -17.80
C GLY A 143 -2.17 -7.29 -18.91
N THR A 144 -2.22 -6.83 -20.16
CA THR A 144 -1.58 -7.56 -21.27
C THR A 144 -0.05 -7.50 -21.16
N PRO A 145 0.71 -8.37 -21.84
CA PRO A 145 2.17 -8.27 -21.85
C PRO A 145 2.68 -6.90 -22.32
N GLU A 146 2.02 -6.30 -23.30
CA GLU A 146 2.36 -4.98 -23.85
C GLU A 146 2.15 -3.89 -22.76
N GLN A 147 1.00 -3.89 -22.10
CA GLN A 147 0.70 -2.94 -21.01
C GLN A 147 1.68 -3.08 -19.86
N ARG A 148 2.01 -4.32 -19.44
CA ARG A 148 2.98 -4.55 -18.36
C ARG A 148 4.38 -4.06 -18.73
N ASN A 149 4.83 -4.34 -19.96
CA ASN A 149 6.17 -3.96 -20.42
C ASN A 149 6.31 -2.45 -20.65
N ASP A 150 5.24 -1.74 -21.00
CA ASP A 150 5.23 -0.30 -21.18
C ASP A 150 5.08 0.45 -19.85
N LEU A 151 4.11 0.09 -19.04
CA LEU A 151 3.69 0.90 -17.89
C LEU A 151 4.45 0.56 -16.58
N LEU A 152 4.72 -0.72 -16.31
CA LEU A 152 5.35 -1.09 -15.02
C LEU A 152 6.74 -0.47 -14.82
N PRO A 153 7.63 -0.36 -15.83
CA PRO A 153 8.90 0.33 -15.66
C PRO A 153 8.75 1.82 -15.34
N LYS A 154 7.78 2.50 -15.98
CA LYS A 154 7.50 3.91 -15.76
C LYS A 154 6.94 4.17 -14.36
N LEU A 155 6.06 3.28 -13.89
CA LEU A 155 5.54 3.31 -12.54
C LEU A 155 6.64 3.04 -11.50
N ALA A 156 7.51 2.07 -11.74
CA ALA A 156 8.61 1.74 -10.84
C ALA A 156 9.63 2.89 -10.69
N SER A 157 9.95 3.56 -11.78
CA SER A 157 10.87 4.70 -11.79
C SER A 157 10.24 6.00 -11.26
N GLY A 158 8.91 6.08 -11.21
CA GLY A 158 8.18 7.31 -10.91
C GLY A 158 8.20 8.32 -12.08
N GLU A 159 8.44 7.86 -13.32
CA GLU A 159 8.17 8.63 -14.52
C GLU A 159 6.67 8.90 -14.65
N GLU A 160 5.87 7.87 -14.45
CA GLU A 160 4.41 7.94 -14.32
C GLU A 160 4.02 7.74 -12.86
N ILE A 161 3.34 8.71 -12.27
CA ILE A 161 2.85 8.63 -10.89
C ILE A 161 1.33 8.49 -10.93
N PRO A 162 0.79 7.36 -10.46
CA PRO A 162 -0.66 7.15 -10.49
C PRO A 162 -1.38 7.97 -9.44
N CYS A 163 -2.61 8.34 -9.72
CA CYS A 163 -3.53 8.94 -8.77
C CYS A 163 -4.78 8.06 -8.59
N PHE A 164 -5.49 8.28 -7.49
CA PHE A 164 -6.74 7.61 -7.19
C PHE A 164 -7.89 8.62 -7.31
N ALA A 165 -8.69 8.48 -8.37
CA ALA A 165 -9.80 9.38 -8.71
C ALA A 165 -11.12 8.59 -8.71
N LEU A 166 -11.63 8.23 -7.53
CA LEU A 166 -12.83 7.42 -7.37
C LEU A 166 -14.07 8.29 -7.12
N THR A 167 -13.98 9.25 -6.21
CA THR A 167 -15.13 10.05 -5.77
C THR A 167 -15.57 11.04 -6.84
N GLY A 168 -16.83 10.94 -7.25
CA GLY A 168 -17.47 11.84 -8.21
C GLY A 168 -18.61 12.64 -7.58
N PRO A 169 -19.27 13.51 -8.36
CA PRO A 169 -20.40 14.32 -7.87
C PRO A 169 -21.57 13.51 -7.32
N HIS A 170 -21.75 12.27 -7.78
CA HIS A 170 -22.87 11.40 -7.44
C HIS A 170 -22.46 10.10 -6.73
N ALA A 171 -21.17 9.86 -6.58
CA ALA A 171 -20.62 8.67 -5.96
C ALA A 171 -19.52 9.03 -4.97
N GLY A 172 -19.73 8.73 -3.71
CA GLY A 172 -18.76 8.89 -2.63
C GLY A 172 -18.64 7.57 -1.86
N SER A 173 -19.35 7.45 -0.75
CA SER A 173 -19.36 6.20 0.05
C SER A 173 -19.93 5.00 -0.71
N ASP A 174 -20.84 5.23 -1.63
CA ASP A 174 -21.31 4.22 -2.59
C ASP A 174 -20.46 4.30 -3.88
N ALA A 175 -19.31 3.66 -3.84
CA ALA A 175 -18.40 3.59 -4.99
C ALA A 175 -18.99 2.81 -6.20
N ALA A 176 -20.00 1.99 -5.98
CA ALA A 176 -20.66 1.23 -7.03
C ALA A 176 -21.68 2.08 -7.82
N ALA A 177 -22.00 3.26 -7.34
CA ALA A 177 -22.92 4.19 -8.02
C ALA A 177 -22.24 5.06 -9.11
N MET A 178 -21.00 4.74 -9.50
CA MET A 178 -20.26 5.40 -10.58
C MET A 178 -20.79 5.01 -11.96
#